data_b779d8369ec61a6e2387fc2786ac5149
#
_entry.id   b779d8369ec61a6e2387fc2786ac5149
#
_cell.length_a   1.000
_cell.length_b   1.000
_cell.length_c   1.000
_cell.angle_alpha   90.00
_cell.angle_beta   90.00
_cell.angle_gamma   90.00
#
_symmetry.space_group_name_H-M   'P 1'
#
loop_
_entity.id
_entity.type
_entity.pdbx_description
1 polymer ?
#
loop_
_entity_poly.entity_id
_entity_poly.type
_entity_poly.pdbx_seq_one_letter_code
_entity_poly.pdbx_strand_id
1 'polypeptide(L)'
;MIKANLILDNYKWKNKIKNPREYFKKKINKLNKIGSFKKKKHEFSVLLTNNRKMKNLNFKFRKKNKSTDVLSFPSHHVEKKSVYIGDIAISFEIVNQRSKNSNFFIELDKMWIHGYFHLIGYDHKKITDFKKMNKKENLVLNYFHKSI
;
A
#
# COMPACT_ATOMS: atom_id res chain seq x y z
N MET A 1 -6.38 5.70 -15.52
CA MET A 1 -6.20 4.32 -15.04
C MET A 1 -5.07 4.27 -14.03
N ILE A 2 -5.30 3.64 -12.91
CA ILE A 2 -4.29 3.42 -11.87
C ILE A 2 -3.57 2.10 -12.17
N LYS A 3 -2.23 2.10 -12.09
CA LYS A 3 -1.39 0.91 -12.30
C LYS A 3 -0.44 0.75 -11.12
N ALA A 4 -0.21 -0.48 -10.72
CA ALA A 4 0.77 -0.81 -9.68
C ALA A 4 1.78 -1.82 -10.22
N ASN A 5 3.06 -1.52 -10.01
CA ASN A 5 4.16 -2.43 -10.30
C ASN A 5 4.50 -3.18 -9.02
N LEU A 6 4.56 -4.50 -9.09
CA LEU A 6 4.87 -5.30 -7.92
C LEU A 6 6.29 -5.82 -7.99
N ILE A 7 7.05 -5.59 -6.90
CA ILE A 7 8.39 -6.11 -6.72
C ILE A 7 8.36 -7.08 -5.54
N LEU A 8 8.70 -8.35 -5.80
CA LEU A 8 8.72 -9.39 -4.79
C LEU A 8 10.16 -9.60 -4.34
N ASP A 9 10.46 -9.20 -3.11
CA ASP A 9 11.81 -9.21 -2.54
C ASP A 9 11.98 -10.28 -1.45
N ASN A 10 10.96 -11.09 -1.22
CA ASN A 10 11.03 -12.16 -0.22
C ASN A 10 10.08 -13.29 -0.61
N TYR A 11 10.60 -14.53 -0.62
CA TYR A 11 9.85 -15.70 -1.06
C TYR A 11 8.68 -16.07 -0.13
N LYS A 12 8.70 -15.63 1.13
CA LYS A 12 7.64 -15.94 2.11
C LYS A 12 6.26 -15.46 1.68
N TRP A 13 6.21 -14.40 0.87
CA TRP A 13 4.95 -13.89 0.33
C TRP A 13 4.21 -14.95 -0.49
N LYS A 14 4.93 -15.79 -1.22
CA LYS A 14 4.35 -16.87 -2.02
C LYS A 14 3.74 -18.00 -1.18
N ASN A 15 4.12 -18.09 0.09
CA ASN A 15 3.49 -19.04 1.01
C ASN A 15 2.06 -18.65 1.38
N LYS A 16 1.73 -17.37 1.28
CA LYS A 16 0.41 -16.81 1.60
C LYS A 16 -0.40 -16.42 0.37
N ILE A 17 0.26 -16.00 -0.68
CA ILE A 17 -0.37 -15.55 -1.92
C ILE A 17 0.19 -16.37 -3.07
N LYS A 18 -0.65 -17.19 -3.68
CA LYS A 18 -0.22 -18.09 -4.76
C LYS A 18 0.38 -17.33 -5.94
N ASN A 19 -0.24 -16.23 -6.33
CA ASN A 19 0.25 -15.38 -7.40
C ASN A 19 0.10 -13.90 -7.00
N PRO A 20 1.14 -13.30 -6.38
CA PRO A 20 1.06 -11.92 -5.91
C PRO A 20 0.76 -10.89 -6.99
N ARG A 21 1.35 -11.05 -8.19
CA ARG A 21 1.13 -10.12 -9.30
C ARG A 21 -0.33 -10.11 -9.74
N GLU A 22 -0.91 -11.29 -9.88
CA GLU A 22 -2.31 -11.43 -10.25
C GLU A 22 -3.24 -10.88 -9.18
N TYR A 23 -2.91 -11.12 -7.91
CA TYR A 23 -3.66 -10.58 -6.78
C TYR A 23 -3.76 -9.07 -6.85
N PHE A 24 -2.61 -8.38 -6.98
CA PHE A 24 -2.57 -6.92 -7.04
C PHE A 24 -3.25 -6.39 -8.31
N LYS A 25 -3.07 -7.06 -9.43
CA LYS A 25 -3.74 -6.68 -10.68
C LYS A 25 -5.26 -6.67 -10.52
N LYS A 26 -5.82 -7.71 -9.89
CA LYS A 26 -7.26 -7.79 -9.63
C LYS A 26 -7.74 -6.68 -8.70
N LYS A 27 -6.98 -6.39 -7.63
CA LYS A 27 -7.32 -5.33 -6.67
C LYS A 27 -7.26 -3.95 -7.32
N ILE A 28 -6.24 -3.70 -8.12
CA ILE A 28 -6.11 -2.42 -8.85
C ILE A 28 -7.23 -2.26 -9.86
N ASN A 29 -7.62 -3.34 -10.55
CA ASN A 29 -8.76 -3.29 -11.47
C ASN A 29 -10.06 -2.94 -10.73
N LYS A 30 -10.26 -3.48 -9.53
CA LYS A 30 -11.40 -3.11 -8.69
C LYS A 30 -11.34 -1.64 -8.25
N LEU A 31 -10.16 -1.16 -7.87
CA LEU A 31 -9.95 0.24 -7.49
C LEU A 31 -10.33 1.18 -8.63
N ASN A 32 -9.94 0.83 -9.85
CA ASN A 32 -10.25 1.62 -11.03
C ASN A 32 -11.76 1.70 -11.34
N LYS A 33 -12.56 0.83 -10.76
CA LYS A 33 -14.04 0.84 -10.92
C LYS A 33 -14.74 1.72 -9.90
N ILE A 34 -14.07 2.12 -8.83
CA ILE A 34 -14.66 3.00 -7.82
C ILE A 34 -14.72 4.42 -8.38
N GLY A 35 -15.89 5.06 -8.29
CA GLY A 35 -16.18 6.32 -8.98
C GLY A 35 -15.14 7.42 -8.84
N SER A 36 -14.63 7.67 -7.63
CA SER A 36 -13.62 8.71 -7.38
C SER A 36 -12.25 8.39 -7.99
N PHE A 37 -11.99 7.14 -8.37
CA PHE A 37 -10.70 6.72 -8.91
C PHE A 37 -10.70 6.48 -10.44
N LYS A 38 -11.88 6.46 -11.07
CA LYS A 38 -12.01 6.17 -12.51
C LYS A 38 -11.21 7.10 -13.41
N LYS A 39 -11.10 8.37 -13.03
CA LYS A 39 -10.42 9.40 -13.83
C LYS A 39 -8.96 9.61 -13.46
N LYS A 40 -8.47 8.93 -12.43
CA LYS A 40 -7.08 9.08 -11.98
C LYS A 40 -6.14 8.31 -12.91
N LYS A 41 -5.00 8.94 -13.18
CA LYS A 41 -3.91 8.35 -13.98
C LYS A 41 -2.67 8.30 -13.10
N HIS A 42 -2.56 7.26 -12.28
CA HIS A 42 -1.44 7.09 -11.37
C HIS A 42 -0.72 5.79 -11.64
N GLU A 43 0.59 5.81 -11.41
CA GLU A 43 1.41 4.60 -11.40
C GLU A 43 2.27 4.64 -10.15
N PHE A 44 2.37 3.51 -9.45
CA PHE A 44 3.20 3.39 -8.25
C PHE A 44 3.75 1.97 -8.17
N SER A 45 4.73 1.77 -7.30
CA SER A 45 5.34 0.45 -7.08
C SER A 45 5.08 -0.02 -5.66
N VAL A 46 4.87 -1.32 -5.51
CA VAL A 46 4.72 -1.98 -4.21
C VAL A 46 5.84 -2.98 -4.07
N LEU A 47 6.69 -2.78 -3.06
CA LEU A 47 7.76 -3.71 -2.68
C LEU A 47 7.26 -4.59 -1.55
N LEU A 48 7.11 -5.88 -1.81
CA LEU A 48 6.77 -6.88 -0.81
C LEU A 48 8.08 -7.47 -0.26
N THR A 49 8.43 -7.10 0.95
CA THR A 49 9.73 -7.39 1.55
C THR A 49 9.60 -7.95 2.97
N ASN A 50 10.61 -7.78 3.82
CA ASN A 50 10.66 -8.29 5.18
C ASN A 50 11.09 -7.19 6.16
N ASN A 51 11.04 -7.51 7.46
CA ASN A 51 11.41 -6.57 8.54
C ASN A 51 12.83 -6.04 8.40
N ARG A 52 13.78 -6.89 8.03
CA ARG A 52 15.18 -6.50 7.88
C ARG A 52 15.34 -5.40 6.84
N LYS A 53 14.74 -5.59 5.66
CA LYS A 53 14.78 -4.59 4.58
C LYS A 53 14.03 -3.33 4.98
N MET A 54 12.88 -3.47 5.65
CA MET A 54 12.11 -2.33 6.14
C MET A 54 12.91 -1.49 7.13
N LYS A 55 13.63 -2.13 8.04
CA LYS A 55 14.51 -1.45 9.00
C LYS A 55 15.61 -0.68 8.27
N ASN A 56 16.24 -1.30 7.28
CA ASN A 56 17.28 -0.66 6.48
C ASN A 56 16.74 0.56 5.71
N LEU A 57 15.58 0.42 5.08
CA LEU A 57 14.93 1.51 4.36
C LEU A 57 14.54 2.65 5.29
N ASN A 58 14.00 2.32 6.46
CA ASN A 58 13.58 3.30 7.44
C ASN A 58 14.78 4.10 7.98
N PHE A 59 15.89 3.42 8.26
CA PHE A 59 17.14 4.07 8.68
C PHE A 59 17.71 4.95 7.56
N LYS A 60 17.80 4.40 6.35
CA LYS A 60 18.41 5.11 5.22
C LYS A 60 17.65 6.37 4.83
N PHE A 61 16.32 6.31 4.77
CA PHE A 61 15.51 7.40 4.24
C PHE A 61 14.83 8.25 5.30
N ARG A 62 14.60 7.72 6.51
CA ARG A 62 13.92 8.43 7.60
C ARG A 62 14.77 8.58 8.86
N LYS A 63 15.99 8.05 8.87
CA LYS A 63 16.91 8.07 10.02
C LYS A 63 16.35 7.38 11.28
N LYS A 64 15.45 6.42 11.11
CA LYS A 64 14.85 5.63 12.20
C LYS A 64 15.35 4.20 12.15
N ASN A 65 16.07 3.76 13.17
CA ASN A 65 16.65 2.41 13.25
C ASN A 65 15.65 1.40 13.83
N LYS A 66 14.52 1.22 13.14
CA LYS A 66 13.50 0.25 13.53
C LYS A 66 12.71 -0.19 12.30
N SER A 67 12.15 -1.40 12.34
CA SER A 67 11.21 -1.85 11.33
C SER A 67 9.86 -1.14 11.50
N THR A 68 9.11 -1.05 10.42
CA THR A 68 7.77 -0.50 10.40
C THR A 68 6.90 -1.37 9.48
N ASP A 69 5.58 -1.23 9.56
CA ASP A 69 4.62 -2.03 8.80
C ASP A 69 4.56 -1.65 7.33
N VAL A 70 4.53 -0.35 7.05
CA VAL A 70 4.50 0.19 5.69
C VAL A 70 5.31 1.47 5.61
N LEU A 71 6.05 1.63 4.52
CA LEU A 71 6.75 2.87 4.18
C LEU A 71 6.24 3.38 2.85
N SER A 72 6.00 4.68 2.78
CA SER A 72 5.61 5.37 1.55
C SER A 72 6.67 6.40 1.18
N PHE A 73 7.10 6.37 -0.07
CA PHE A 73 8.11 7.27 -0.61
C PHE A 73 7.51 8.03 -1.79
N PRO A 74 6.86 9.19 -1.55
CA PRO A 74 6.30 9.98 -2.63
C PRO A 74 7.37 10.38 -3.64
N SER A 75 7.02 10.35 -4.93
CA SER A 75 7.90 10.80 -5.98
C SER A 75 7.97 12.32 -5.97
N HIS A 76 9.19 12.86 -5.98
CA HIS A 76 9.45 14.30 -6.03
C HIS A 76 9.75 14.80 -7.45
N HIS A 77 9.39 14.02 -8.48
CA HIS A 77 9.61 14.46 -9.86
C HIS A 77 8.77 15.69 -10.16
N VAL A 78 9.47 16.77 -10.47
CA VAL A 78 8.90 18.10 -10.72
C VAL A 78 8.16 18.16 -12.06
N GLU A 79 8.30 17.15 -12.90
CA GLU A 79 7.63 17.11 -14.20
C GLU A 79 6.14 16.88 -14.01
N LYS A 80 5.35 17.91 -14.28
CA LYS A 80 3.89 17.93 -14.21
C LYS A 80 3.21 16.85 -15.07
N LYS A 81 3.97 16.10 -15.86
CA LYS A 81 3.48 15.04 -16.75
C LYS A 81 3.77 13.63 -16.23
N SER A 82 4.51 13.49 -15.12
CA SER A 82 4.77 12.18 -14.55
C SER A 82 3.53 11.65 -13.85
N VAL A 83 3.06 10.49 -14.28
CA VAL A 83 1.98 9.77 -13.62
C VAL A 83 2.49 8.93 -12.45
N TYR A 84 3.80 8.77 -12.31
CA TYR A 84 4.43 7.99 -11.25
C TYR A 84 4.42 8.76 -9.94
N ILE A 85 3.72 8.21 -8.94
CA ILE A 85 3.49 8.92 -7.67
C ILE A 85 4.38 8.45 -6.53
N GLY A 86 5.04 7.32 -6.66
CA GLY A 86 6.00 6.87 -5.64
C GLY A 86 5.99 5.38 -5.38
N ASP A 87 6.64 5.00 -4.27
CA ASP A 87 6.86 3.62 -3.87
C ASP A 87 6.27 3.33 -2.50
N ILE A 88 5.79 2.10 -2.32
CA ILE A 88 5.31 1.57 -1.04
C ILE A 88 6.10 0.31 -0.73
N ALA A 89 6.61 0.19 0.49
CA ALA A 89 7.27 -1.03 0.96
C ALA A 89 6.51 -1.62 2.13
N ILE A 90 6.28 -2.93 2.13
CA ILE A 90 5.47 -3.65 3.12
C ILE A 90 6.24 -4.84 3.67
N SER A 91 6.23 -5.00 5.00
CA SER A 91 6.89 -6.10 5.70
C SER A 91 5.96 -7.33 5.79
N PHE A 92 6.48 -8.49 5.37
CA PHE A 92 5.76 -9.76 5.48
C PHE A 92 5.44 -10.12 6.93
N GLU A 93 6.44 -10.03 7.81
CA GLU A 93 6.30 -10.47 9.19
C GLU A 93 5.20 -9.69 9.93
N ILE A 94 5.09 -8.40 9.65
CA ILE A 94 4.08 -7.55 10.28
C ILE A 94 2.67 -7.90 9.75
N VAL A 95 2.51 -8.08 8.45
CA VAL A 95 1.22 -8.50 7.88
C VAL A 95 0.81 -9.85 8.45
N ASN A 96 1.75 -10.80 8.47
CA ASN A 96 1.51 -12.14 8.97
C ASN A 96 1.13 -12.14 10.47
N GLN A 97 1.81 -11.34 11.27
CA GLN A 97 1.51 -11.20 12.70
C GLN A 97 0.11 -10.61 12.93
N ARG A 98 -0.23 -9.53 12.24
CA ARG A 98 -1.56 -8.90 12.37
C ARG A 98 -2.68 -9.80 11.89
N SER A 99 -2.42 -10.65 10.90
CA SER A 99 -3.43 -11.54 10.34
C SER A 99 -3.82 -12.70 11.27
N LYS A 100 -3.11 -12.93 12.37
CA LYS A 100 -3.48 -13.96 13.36
C LYS A 100 -4.85 -13.71 13.97
N ASN A 101 -5.24 -12.46 14.11
CA ASN A 101 -6.55 -12.07 14.66
C ASN A 101 -7.51 -11.56 13.59
N SER A 102 -7.18 -11.76 12.32
CA SER A 102 -7.94 -11.23 11.19
C SER A 102 -7.69 -12.13 9.97
N ASN A 103 -7.53 -11.53 8.80
CA ASN A 103 -7.29 -12.21 7.54
C ASN A 103 -6.06 -11.60 6.86
N PHE A 104 -5.18 -12.45 6.32
CA PHE A 104 -3.95 -11.98 5.70
C PHE A 104 -4.21 -10.97 4.56
N PHE A 105 -5.19 -11.24 3.71
CA PHE A 105 -5.50 -10.39 2.57
C PHE A 105 -6.09 -9.06 3.00
N ILE A 106 -6.92 -9.05 4.05
CA ILE A 106 -7.47 -7.82 4.60
C ILE A 106 -6.35 -6.94 5.17
N GLU A 107 -5.46 -7.54 5.95
CA GLU A 107 -4.34 -6.80 6.55
C GLU A 107 -3.37 -6.27 5.49
N LEU A 108 -3.11 -7.06 4.45
CA LEU A 108 -2.29 -6.61 3.32
C LEU A 108 -2.95 -5.44 2.60
N ASP A 109 -4.24 -5.55 2.30
CA ASP A 109 -4.97 -4.48 1.61
C ASP A 109 -5.00 -3.19 2.44
N LYS A 110 -5.19 -3.30 3.76
CA LYS A 110 -5.12 -2.14 4.66
C LYS A 110 -3.80 -1.40 4.51
N MET A 111 -2.70 -2.13 4.43
CA MET A 111 -1.37 -1.53 4.38
C MET A 111 -1.08 -0.85 3.04
N TRP A 112 -1.33 -1.54 1.93
CA TRP A 112 -1.02 -0.91 0.64
C TRP A 112 -1.98 0.25 0.33
N ILE A 113 -3.25 0.14 0.73
CA ILE A 113 -4.22 1.23 0.56
C ILE A 113 -3.78 2.46 1.37
N HIS A 114 -3.38 2.24 2.63
CA HIS A 114 -2.86 3.32 3.49
C HIS A 114 -1.66 4.00 2.85
N GLY A 115 -0.71 3.20 2.37
CA GLY A 115 0.46 3.73 1.67
C GLY A 115 0.09 4.50 0.41
N TYR A 116 -0.85 3.99 -0.36
CA TYR A 116 -1.33 4.66 -1.57
C TYR A 116 -1.93 6.05 -1.26
N PHE A 117 -2.77 6.13 -0.22
CA PHE A 117 -3.36 7.43 0.15
C PHE A 117 -2.30 8.44 0.59
N HIS A 118 -1.23 7.99 1.26
CA HIS A 118 -0.09 8.87 1.55
C HIS A 118 0.58 9.37 0.27
N LEU A 119 0.73 8.51 -0.74
CA LEU A 119 1.34 8.90 -2.01
C LEU A 119 0.53 9.98 -2.74
N ILE A 120 -0.77 9.97 -2.60
CA ILE A 120 -1.64 10.98 -3.23
C ILE A 120 -1.93 12.18 -2.34
N GLY A 121 -1.22 12.29 -1.21
CA GLY A 121 -1.22 13.52 -0.40
C GLY A 121 -2.03 13.51 0.88
N TYR A 122 -2.70 12.40 1.22
CA TYR A 122 -3.40 12.29 2.51
C TYR A 122 -2.41 12.13 3.65
N ASP A 123 -2.72 12.72 4.78
CA ASP A 123 -1.92 12.63 5.99
C ASP A 123 -2.84 12.41 7.18
N HIS A 124 -2.27 12.01 8.33
CA HIS A 124 -3.04 11.75 9.55
C HIS A 124 -2.49 12.50 10.78
N LYS A 125 -1.76 13.59 10.55
CA LYS A 125 -1.18 14.41 11.64
C LYS A 125 -2.25 15.13 12.46
N LYS A 126 -3.33 15.58 11.80
CA LYS A 126 -4.47 16.23 12.45
C LYS A 126 -5.63 15.25 12.55
N ILE A 127 -6.46 15.38 13.59
CA ILE A 127 -7.63 14.52 13.79
C ILE A 127 -8.59 14.58 12.58
N THR A 128 -8.81 15.78 12.03
CA THR A 128 -9.67 15.95 10.85
C THR A 128 -9.12 15.23 9.63
N ASP A 129 -7.80 15.30 9.42
CA ASP A 129 -7.12 14.64 8.31
C ASP A 129 -7.16 13.11 8.48
N PHE A 130 -6.95 12.64 9.72
CA PHE A 130 -7.07 11.21 10.05
C PHE A 130 -8.46 10.67 9.71
N LYS A 131 -9.51 11.39 10.10
CA LYS A 131 -10.89 10.97 9.83
C LYS A 131 -11.20 10.90 8.33
N LYS A 132 -10.73 11.90 7.55
CA LYS A 132 -10.90 11.91 6.09
C LYS A 132 -10.20 10.73 5.45
N MET A 133 -8.95 10.50 5.82
CA MET A 133 -8.14 9.40 5.29
C MET A 133 -8.77 8.05 5.64
N ASN A 134 -9.15 7.87 6.91
CA ASN A 134 -9.76 6.63 7.39
C ASN A 134 -11.09 6.33 6.67
N LYS A 135 -11.90 7.35 6.42
CA LYS A 135 -13.15 7.20 5.67
C LYS A 135 -12.91 6.72 4.25
N LYS A 136 -11.90 7.29 3.58
CA LYS A 136 -11.52 6.89 2.22
C LYS A 136 -10.97 5.47 2.18
N GLU A 137 -10.11 5.12 3.11
CA GLU A 137 -9.56 3.77 3.23
C GLU A 137 -10.66 2.74 3.43
N ASN A 138 -11.60 3.01 4.35
CA ASN A 138 -12.70 2.10 4.62
C ASN A 138 -13.64 1.92 3.43
N LEU A 139 -13.85 2.97 2.64
CA LEU A 139 -14.64 2.87 1.42
C LEU A 139 -14.02 1.86 0.45
N VAL A 140 -12.72 1.93 0.25
CA VAL A 140 -12.00 1.01 -0.64
C VAL A 140 -12.00 -0.41 -0.07
N LEU A 141 -11.70 -0.54 1.23
CA LEU A 141 -11.67 -1.85 1.92
C LEU A 141 -13.02 -2.54 1.88
N ASN A 142 -14.10 -1.81 2.13
CA ASN A 142 -15.46 -2.35 2.08
C ASN A 142 -15.83 -2.80 0.68
N TYR A 143 -15.37 -2.09 -0.33
CA TYR A 143 -15.58 -2.47 -1.71
C TYR A 143 -14.84 -3.77 -2.06
N PHE A 144 -13.62 -3.94 -1.54
CA PHE A 144 -12.82 -5.15 -1.78
C PHE A 144 -13.33 -6.36 -1.00
N HIS A 145 -13.88 -6.15 0.20
CA HIS A 145 -14.25 -7.20 1.14
C HIS A 145 -15.71 -7.03 1.62
N LYS A 146 -16.64 -7.08 0.69
CA LYS A 146 -18.06 -6.75 0.91
C LYS A 146 -18.78 -7.61 1.95
N SER A 147 -18.26 -8.76 2.28
CA SER A 147 -18.95 -9.74 3.14
C SER A 147 -18.48 -9.71 4.58
N ILE A 148 -17.78 -8.68 4.97
CA ILE A 148 -17.13 -8.64 6.28
C ILE A 148 -17.87 -7.73 7.21
#